data_2acd27df09c2d0030c3f65f1d9e36127
#
_entry.id   2acd27df09c2d0030c3f65f1d9e36127
#
_cell.length_a   1.000
_cell.length_b   1.000
_cell.length_c   1.000
_cell.angle_alpha   90.00
_cell.angle_beta   90.00
_cell.angle_gamma   90.00
#
_symmetry.space_group_name_H-M   'P 1'
#
loop_
_entity.id
_entity.type
_entity.pdbx_description
1 polymer ?
#
loop_
_entity_poly.entity_id
_entity_poly.type
_entity_poly.pdbx_seq_one_letter_code
_entity_poly.pdbx_strand_id
1 'polypeptide(L)'
;MKKISFLILAFFSIALSAFAQPSAKYFESIDKATSSYQKKEYKKSAQFYSAAFKSNGGKAYLEDRYNAARSWTLAGMKDSAFVQLFKVVQLYDYLDYLKISKEPDFVQLQSDKRWTEVIDLVKQNISKSDFNLNKRLVLLLDSVYRDHHSYRLKEVSVKNEFGADSKEVQQIKKEIKRRDSINLAIVTDILEKHGWLGRNVVGFIGNYTLALIIQFAPIQTQDKYMPIIEDAFKNKNIEAYDYTLIVDRVALRHGQKQVYGNVVVNVGNKNYVGPIEDVEHLDKRRADLGLKPMNSYLKSWGMKWDINKYKKDLLLLEKEKVEY
;
A
#
# COMPACT_ATOMS: atom_id res chain seq x y z
N MET A 1 62.09 -2.87 -11.12
CA MET A 1 61.18 -4.02 -11.07
C MET A 1 59.95 -3.60 -10.23
N LYS A 2 58.85 -3.25 -10.94
CA LYS A 2 57.59 -2.84 -10.28
C LYS A 2 56.73 -4.09 -10.04
N LYS A 3 56.42 -4.40 -8.76
CA LYS A 3 55.51 -5.47 -8.40
C LYS A 3 54.09 -5.01 -8.63
N ILE A 4 53.39 -5.66 -9.55
CA ILE A 4 51.96 -5.48 -9.80
C ILE A 4 51.24 -6.43 -8.84
N SER A 5 50.54 -5.87 -7.82
CA SER A 5 49.68 -6.63 -6.94
C SER A 5 48.31 -6.77 -7.63
N PHE A 6 47.94 -8.00 -7.99
CA PHE A 6 46.60 -8.34 -8.42
C PHE A 6 45.64 -8.38 -7.23
N LEU A 7 44.74 -7.44 -7.16
CA LEU A 7 43.59 -7.48 -6.22
C LEU A 7 42.54 -8.42 -6.80
N ILE A 8 42.41 -9.61 -6.20
CA ILE A 8 41.32 -10.54 -6.53
C ILE A 8 40.06 -9.99 -5.86
N LEU A 9 39.17 -9.36 -6.64
CA LEU A 9 37.80 -9.05 -6.21
C LEU A 9 37.01 -10.37 -6.15
N ALA A 10 36.87 -10.93 -4.96
CA ALA A 10 35.94 -12.01 -4.71
C ALA A 10 34.50 -11.46 -4.81
N PHE A 11 33.81 -11.75 -5.94
CA PHE A 11 32.38 -11.58 -6.06
C PHE A 11 31.69 -12.54 -5.10
N PHE A 12 31.31 -12.05 -3.92
CA PHE A 12 30.34 -12.71 -3.08
C PHE A 12 28.98 -12.55 -3.77
N SER A 13 28.59 -13.52 -4.58
CA SER A 13 27.21 -13.69 -5.02
C SER A 13 26.39 -14.08 -3.80
N ILE A 14 25.85 -13.07 -3.09
CA ILE A 14 24.75 -13.27 -2.15
C ILE A 14 23.58 -13.73 -3.02
N ALA A 15 23.29 -15.03 -2.99
CA ALA A 15 22.05 -15.58 -3.46
C ALA A 15 20.93 -15.02 -2.57
N LEU A 16 20.45 -13.82 -2.87
CA LEU A 16 19.15 -13.38 -2.41
C LEU A 16 18.19 -14.46 -2.92
N SER A 17 17.61 -15.21 -1.97
CA SER A 17 16.46 -16.05 -2.25
C SER A 17 15.37 -15.11 -2.78
N ALA A 18 15.36 -14.95 -4.10
CA ALA A 18 14.33 -14.21 -4.81
C ALA A 18 13.01 -14.88 -4.45
N PHE A 19 12.20 -14.22 -3.61
CA PHE A 19 10.79 -14.57 -3.53
C PHE A 19 10.28 -14.47 -4.95
N ALA A 20 10.00 -15.63 -5.56
CA ALA A 20 9.49 -15.69 -6.92
C ALA A 20 8.24 -14.81 -6.97
N GLN A 21 8.32 -13.75 -7.76
CA GLN A 21 7.29 -12.73 -7.83
C GLN A 21 6.07 -13.28 -8.53
N PRO A 22 4.86 -12.77 -8.17
CA PRO A 22 3.66 -13.18 -8.86
C PRO A 22 3.77 -12.90 -10.36
N SER A 23 3.52 -13.91 -11.17
CA SER A 23 3.56 -13.81 -12.62
C SER A 23 2.43 -12.90 -13.15
N ALA A 24 2.57 -12.37 -14.37
CA ALA A 24 1.48 -11.67 -15.06
C ALA A 24 0.18 -12.48 -15.06
N LYS A 25 0.28 -13.82 -15.19
CA LYS A 25 -0.84 -14.76 -15.11
C LYS A 25 -1.55 -14.74 -13.74
N TYR A 26 -0.81 -14.52 -12.65
CA TYR A 26 -1.42 -14.34 -11.32
C TYR A 26 -2.36 -13.14 -11.33
N PHE A 27 -1.88 -11.98 -11.74
CA PHE A 27 -2.66 -10.74 -11.71
C PHE A 27 -3.83 -10.76 -12.69
N GLU A 28 -3.65 -11.34 -13.89
CA GLU A 28 -4.75 -11.56 -14.82
C GLU A 28 -5.87 -12.41 -14.20
N SER A 29 -5.49 -13.46 -13.47
CA SER A 29 -6.45 -14.32 -12.77
C SER A 29 -7.13 -13.60 -11.62
N ILE A 30 -6.41 -12.75 -10.85
CA ILE A 30 -7.01 -11.91 -9.81
C ILE A 30 -8.03 -10.92 -10.39
N ASP A 31 -7.73 -10.30 -11.53
CA ASP A 31 -8.66 -9.40 -12.22
C ASP A 31 -9.95 -10.12 -12.65
N LYS A 32 -9.83 -11.34 -13.20
CA LYS A 32 -10.98 -12.17 -13.56
C LYS A 32 -11.78 -12.57 -12.32
N ALA A 33 -11.11 -12.90 -11.22
CA ALA A 33 -11.74 -13.25 -9.96
C ALA A 33 -12.57 -12.07 -9.41
N THR A 34 -11.98 -10.89 -9.35
CA THR A 34 -12.65 -9.67 -8.88
C THR A 34 -13.85 -9.31 -9.77
N SER A 35 -13.69 -9.37 -11.09
CA SER A 35 -14.80 -9.13 -12.04
C SER A 35 -15.93 -10.13 -11.87
N SER A 36 -15.62 -11.42 -11.70
CA SER A 36 -16.64 -12.45 -11.48
C SER A 36 -17.36 -12.27 -10.13
N TYR A 37 -16.64 -11.85 -9.08
CA TYR A 37 -17.26 -11.51 -7.78
C TYR A 37 -18.28 -10.38 -7.91
N GLN A 38 -17.92 -9.29 -8.61
CA GLN A 38 -18.83 -8.17 -8.86
C GLN A 38 -20.08 -8.57 -9.62
N LYS A 39 -19.97 -9.56 -10.51
CA LYS A 39 -21.10 -10.16 -11.24
C LYS A 39 -21.89 -11.20 -10.44
N LYS A 40 -21.53 -11.43 -9.16
CA LYS A 40 -22.10 -12.46 -8.28
C LYS A 40 -21.86 -13.90 -8.78
N GLU A 41 -20.90 -14.10 -9.68
CA GLU A 41 -20.45 -15.43 -10.17
C GLU A 41 -19.43 -16.04 -9.18
N TYR A 42 -19.83 -16.23 -7.93
CA TYR A 42 -18.92 -16.48 -6.80
C TYR A 42 -18.06 -17.73 -6.97
N LYS A 43 -18.63 -18.83 -7.48
CA LYS A 43 -17.86 -20.06 -7.75
C LYS A 43 -16.77 -19.82 -8.79
N LYS A 44 -17.08 -19.11 -9.85
CA LYS A 44 -16.13 -18.72 -10.91
C LYS A 44 -15.05 -17.79 -10.38
N SER A 45 -15.43 -16.80 -9.55
CA SER A 45 -14.50 -15.92 -8.84
C SER A 45 -13.50 -16.73 -8.01
N ALA A 46 -13.98 -17.64 -7.17
CA ALA A 46 -13.16 -18.50 -6.33
C ALA A 46 -12.20 -19.40 -7.13
N GLN A 47 -12.66 -19.93 -8.27
CA GLN A 47 -11.82 -20.72 -9.19
C GLN A 47 -10.69 -19.87 -9.79
N PHE A 48 -10.95 -18.60 -10.16
CA PHE A 48 -9.91 -17.71 -10.64
C PHE A 48 -8.90 -17.33 -9.56
N TYR A 49 -9.32 -17.12 -8.32
CA TYR A 49 -8.39 -16.97 -7.19
C TYR A 49 -7.50 -18.20 -7.04
N SER A 50 -8.07 -19.39 -7.10
CA SER A 50 -7.32 -20.67 -7.01
C SER A 50 -6.33 -20.82 -8.17
N ALA A 51 -6.71 -20.43 -9.40
CA ALA A 51 -5.83 -20.42 -10.55
C ALA A 51 -4.66 -19.40 -10.39
N ALA A 52 -4.93 -18.21 -9.83
CA ALA A 52 -3.92 -17.23 -9.49
C ALA A 52 -2.89 -17.82 -8.51
N PHE A 53 -3.37 -18.39 -7.41
CA PHE A 53 -2.48 -18.99 -6.38
C PHE A 53 -1.65 -20.14 -6.95
N LYS A 54 -2.25 -21.01 -7.75
CA LYS A 54 -1.53 -22.11 -8.44
C LYS A 54 -0.43 -21.57 -9.35
N SER A 55 -0.69 -20.51 -10.12
CA SER A 55 0.31 -19.90 -11.03
C SER A 55 1.49 -19.25 -10.29
N ASN A 56 1.35 -19.04 -8.98
CA ASN A 56 2.37 -18.44 -8.11
C ASN A 56 2.90 -19.43 -7.06
N GLY A 57 2.91 -20.72 -7.35
CA GLY A 57 3.42 -21.75 -6.44
C GLY A 57 2.67 -21.81 -5.10
N GLY A 58 1.37 -21.50 -5.09
CA GLY A 58 0.53 -21.48 -3.90
C GLY A 58 0.66 -20.23 -3.04
N LYS A 59 1.54 -19.28 -3.39
CA LYS A 59 1.69 -17.99 -2.70
C LYS A 59 0.63 -17.01 -3.19
N ALA A 60 0.21 -16.08 -2.33
CA ALA A 60 -0.78 -15.04 -2.66
C ALA A 60 -0.60 -13.84 -1.75
N TYR A 61 -1.16 -12.71 -2.11
CA TYR A 61 -1.31 -11.59 -1.18
C TYR A 61 -2.42 -11.86 -0.15
N LEU A 62 -2.28 -11.25 1.02
CA LEU A 62 -3.28 -11.35 2.10
C LEU A 62 -4.69 -11.04 1.61
N GLU A 63 -4.87 -9.90 0.95
CA GLU A 63 -6.16 -9.44 0.46
C GLU A 63 -6.77 -10.39 -0.57
N ASP A 64 -5.95 -10.98 -1.44
CA ASP A 64 -6.42 -11.94 -2.44
C ASP A 64 -6.90 -13.24 -1.78
N ARG A 65 -6.23 -13.69 -0.68
CA ARG A 65 -6.71 -14.85 0.10
C ARG A 65 -7.99 -14.55 0.85
N TYR A 66 -8.10 -13.36 1.42
CA TYR A 66 -9.31 -12.91 2.10
C TYR A 66 -10.49 -12.89 1.13
N ASN A 67 -10.31 -12.29 -0.05
CA ASN A 67 -11.35 -12.24 -1.09
C ASN A 67 -11.66 -13.61 -1.70
N ALA A 68 -10.68 -14.51 -1.78
CA ALA A 68 -10.92 -15.92 -2.16
C ALA A 68 -11.80 -16.63 -1.11
N ALA A 69 -11.55 -16.40 0.18
CA ALA A 69 -12.39 -16.94 1.25
C ALA A 69 -13.84 -16.45 1.15
N ARG A 70 -14.05 -15.16 0.89
CA ARG A 70 -15.38 -14.57 0.63
C ARG A 70 -16.07 -15.25 -0.55
N SER A 71 -15.36 -15.36 -1.67
CA SER A 71 -15.89 -16.01 -2.88
C SER A 71 -16.27 -17.46 -2.66
N TRP A 72 -15.43 -18.25 -1.95
CA TRP A 72 -15.74 -19.65 -1.60
C TRP A 72 -16.93 -19.76 -0.66
N THR A 73 -17.05 -18.84 0.32
CA THR A 73 -18.20 -18.81 1.24
C THR A 73 -19.49 -18.59 0.47
N LEU A 74 -19.53 -17.54 -0.37
CA LEU A 74 -20.72 -17.21 -1.15
C LEU A 74 -21.05 -18.26 -2.23
N ALA A 75 -20.05 -19.05 -2.64
CA ALA A 75 -20.25 -20.24 -3.50
C ALA A 75 -20.78 -21.48 -2.74
N GLY A 76 -20.97 -21.39 -1.41
CA GLY A 76 -21.42 -22.49 -0.57
C GLY A 76 -20.34 -23.53 -0.26
N MET A 77 -19.07 -23.27 -0.58
CA MET A 77 -17.95 -24.20 -0.44
C MET A 77 -17.16 -23.90 0.84
N LYS A 78 -17.75 -24.21 2.00
CA LYS A 78 -17.22 -23.86 3.32
C LYS A 78 -15.80 -24.37 3.56
N ASP A 79 -15.47 -25.61 3.16
CA ASP A 79 -14.13 -26.18 3.39
C ASP A 79 -13.05 -25.37 2.67
N SER A 80 -13.29 -25.01 1.42
CA SER A 80 -12.37 -24.16 0.64
C SER A 80 -12.23 -22.76 1.23
N ALA A 81 -13.32 -22.19 1.77
CA ALA A 81 -13.30 -20.92 2.46
C ALA A 81 -12.42 -20.97 3.71
N PHE A 82 -12.60 -21.99 4.57
CA PHE A 82 -11.78 -22.18 5.77
C PHE A 82 -10.31 -22.40 5.47
N VAL A 83 -9.97 -23.14 4.41
CA VAL A 83 -8.57 -23.27 3.97
C VAL A 83 -7.93 -21.91 3.71
N GLN A 84 -8.66 -20.95 3.10
CA GLN A 84 -8.11 -19.63 2.87
C GLN A 84 -8.09 -18.80 4.16
N LEU A 85 -9.12 -18.87 5.01
CA LEU A 85 -9.17 -18.14 6.28
C LEU A 85 -8.04 -18.58 7.22
N PHE A 86 -7.78 -19.89 7.36
CA PHE A 86 -6.64 -20.35 8.15
C PHE A 86 -5.31 -19.84 7.61
N LYS A 87 -5.13 -19.81 6.28
CA LYS A 87 -3.94 -19.22 5.68
C LYS A 87 -3.84 -17.71 5.96
N VAL A 88 -4.96 -16.98 5.94
CA VAL A 88 -5.01 -15.55 6.30
C VAL A 88 -4.52 -15.34 7.73
N VAL A 89 -5.02 -16.11 8.70
CA VAL A 89 -4.71 -15.89 10.11
C VAL A 89 -3.35 -16.47 10.54
N GLN A 90 -2.87 -17.54 9.89
CA GLN A 90 -1.64 -18.24 10.29
C GLN A 90 -0.40 -17.76 9.54
N LEU A 91 -0.53 -17.38 8.24
CA LEU A 91 0.63 -17.01 7.43
C LEU A 91 0.87 -15.49 7.42
N TYR A 92 -0.13 -14.69 7.76
CA TYR A 92 -0.06 -13.22 7.67
C TYR A 92 -0.30 -12.54 9.02
N ASP A 93 -0.37 -13.30 10.12
CA ASP A 93 -0.62 -12.78 11.47
C ASP A 93 -1.77 -11.75 11.49
N TYR A 94 -2.91 -12.12 10.86
CA TYR A 94 -4.03 -11.22 10.62
C TYR A 94 -4.59 -10.65 11.94
N LEU A 95 -4.75 -9.33 12.01
CA LEU A 95 -5.06 -8.60 13.24
C LEU A 95 -6.45 -7.93 13.24
N ASP A 96 -7.09 -7.77 12.08
CA ASP A 96 -8.36 -7.01 11.99
C ASP A 96 -9.55 -7.87 12.39
N TYR A 97 -9.73 -8.00 13.73
CA TYR A 97 -10.85 -8.71 14.32
C TYR A 97 -12.22 -8.16 13.89
N LEU A 98 -12.35 -6.82 13.81
CA LEU A 98 -13.62 -6.19 13.46
C LEU A 98 -14.00 -6.46 12.01
N LYS A 99 -13.04 -6.37 11.09
CA LYS A 99 -13.27 -6.66 9.68
C LYS A 99 -13.70 -8.11 9.48
N ILE A 100 -12.96 -9.08 10.03
CA ILE A 100 -13.26 -10.50 9.80
C ILE A 100 -14.56 -10.93 10.49
N SER A 101 -14.82 -10.47 11.72
CA SER A 101 -16.00 -10.86 12.51
C SER A 101 -17.31 -10.26 12.00
N LYS A 102 -17.23 -9.08 11.33
CA LYS A 102 -18.39 -8.37 10.77
C LYS A 102 -18.53 -8.49 9.26
N GLU A 103 -17.67 -9.26 8.60
CA GLU A 103 -17.73 -9.46 7.14
C GLU A 103 -19.04 -10.17 6.77
N PRO A 104 -19.95 -9.50 6.02
CA PRO A 104 -21.26 -10.09 5.68
C PRO A 104 -21.14 -11.41 4.90
N ASP A 105 -20.10 -11.55 4.09
CA ASP A 105 -19.91 -12.74 3.26
C ASP A 105 -19.56 -13.99 4.09
N PHE A 106 -19.12 -13.82 5.35
CA PHE A 106 -18.78 -14.93 6.24
C PHE A 106 -19.91 -15.37 7.17
N VAL A 107 -21.07 -14.75 7.11
CA VAL A 107 -22.21 -15.09 8.00
C VAL A 107 -22.53 -16.60 7.98
N GLN A 108 -22.45 -17.25 6.81
CA GLN A 108 -22.72 -18.70 6.66
C GLN A 108 -21.64 -19.59 7.33
N LEU A 109 -20.46 -19.05 7.67
CA LEU A 109 -19.40 -19.78 8.35
C LEU A 109 -19.50 -19.69 9.87
N GLN A 110 -20.21 -18.69 10.40
CA GLN A 110 -20.22 -18.39 11.85
C GLN A 110 -20.82 -19.52 12.70
N SER A 111 -21.67 -20.36 12.13
CA SER A 111 -22.23 -21.55 12.81
C SER A 111 -21.31 -22.79 12.77
N ASP A 112 -20.21 -22.76 12.01
CA ASP A 112 -19.25 -23.84 11.93
C ASP A 112 -18.20 -23.73 13.07
N LYS A 113 -17.87 -24.85 13.73
CA LYS A 113 -16.89 -24.85 14.83
C LYS A 113 -15.53 -24.27 14.46
N ARG A 114 -15.12 -24.39 13.20
CA ARG A 114 -13.86 -23.83 12.67
C ARG A 114 -13.85 -22.31 12.68
N TRP A 115 -15.01 -21.66 12.66
CA TRP A 115 -15.10 -20.22 12.78
C TRP A 115 -14.57 -19.72 14.12
N THR A 116 -14.93 -20.39 15.20
CA THR A 116 -14.40 -20.07 16.54
C THR A 116 -12.87 -20.16 16.55
N GLU A 117 -12.30 -21.21 15.96
CA GLU A 117 -10.85 -21.38 15.86
C GLU A 117 -10.17 -20.25 15.06
N VAL A 118 -10.73 -19.84 13.92
CA VAL A 118 -10.24 -18.70 13.14
C VAL A 118 -10.24 -17.42 13.98
N ILE A 119 -11.34 -17.15 14.67
CA ILE A 119 -11.48 -15.95 15.50
C ILE A 119 -10.51 -15.96 16.70
N ASP A 120 -10.30 -17.11 17.32
CA ASP A 120 -9.36 -17.25 18.45
C ASP A 120 -7.91 -17.07 17.98
N LEU A 121 -7.54 -17.54 16.79
CA LEU A 121 -6.24 -17.28 16.20
C LEU A 121 -6.03 -15.78 15.93
N VAL A 122 -7.05 -15.05 15.44
CA VAL A 122 -6.96 -13.60 15.29
C VAL A 122 -6.73 -12.90 16.64
N LYS A 123 -7.46 -13.31 17.70
CA LYS A 123 -7.26 -12.75 19.05
C LYS A 123 -5.86 -13.06 19.60
N GLN A 124 -5.34 -14.26 19.34
CA GLN A 124 -3.97 -14.64 19.73
C GLN A 124 -2.93 -13.78 18.99
N ASN A 125 -3.12 -13.53 17.68
CA ASN A 125 -2.24 -12.67 16.91
C ASN A 125 -2.25 -11.24 17.46
N ILE A 126 -3.42 -10.70 17.80
CA ILE A 126 -3.57 -9.40 18.46
C ILE A 126 -2.80 -9.39 19.79
N SER A 127 -3.02 -10.39 20.64
CA SER A 127 -2.35 -10.48 21.93
C SER A 127 -0.82 -10.56 21.79
N LYS A 128 -0.32 -11.33 20.81
CA LYS A 128 1.12 -11.39 20.52
C LYS A 128 1.66 -10.06 20.00
N SER A 129 0.92 -9.36 19.14
CA SER A 129 1.31 -8.06 18.61
C SER A 129 1.31 -6.98 19.69
N ASP A 130 0.32 -6.98 20.59
CA ASP A 130 0.18 -6.01 21.66
C ASP A 130 1.33 -6.08 22.69
N PHE A 131 1.98 -7.22 22.82
CA PHE A 131 3.07 -7.43 23.79
C PHE A 131 4.29 -6.54 23.52
N ASN A 132 4.52 -6.17 22.25
CA ASN A 132 5.67 -5.36 21.83
C ASN A 132 5.30 -3.93 21.46
N LEU A 133 4.00 -3.57 21.47
CA LEU A 133 3.57 -2.24 21.06
C LEU A 133 3.87 -1.18 22.13
N ASN A 134 4.47 -0.09 21.70
CA ASN A 134 4.55 1.12 22.51
C ASN A 134 3.18 1.83 22.51
N LYS A 135 2.32 1.48 23.48
CA LYS A 135 0.95 1.98 23.58
C LYS A 135 0.83 3.51 23.50
N ARG A 136 1.79 4.23 24.08
CA ARG A 136 1.82 5.70 24.04
C ARG A 136 2.01 6.22 22.62
N LEU A 137 2.98 5.65 21.87
CA LEU A 137 3.23 6.04 20.47
C LEU A 137 2.11 5.58 19.55
N VAL A 138 1.50 4.41 19.79
CA VAL A 138 0.33 3.94 19.04
C VAL A 138 -0.81 4.96 19.16
N LEU A 139 -1.20 5.36 20.38
CA LEU A 139 -2.27 6.33 20.62
C LEU A 139 -1.95 7.70 20.00
N LEU A 140 -0.71 8.13 20.10
CA LEU A 140 -0.26 9.40 19.53
C LEU A 140 -0.35 9.38 17.99
N LEU A 141 0.18 8.36 17.33
CA LEU A 141 0.13 8.22 15.88
C LEU A 141 -1.31 8.01 15.36
N ASP A 142 -2.14 7.28 16.10
CA ASP A 142 -3.56 7.14 15.79
C ASP A 142 -4.31 8.49 15.88
N SER A 143 -3.95 9.34 16.83
CA SER A 143 -4.50 10.69 16.89
C SER A 143 -4.08 11.56 15.71
N VAL A 144 -2.81 11.46 15.27
CA VAL A 144 -2.28 12.12 14.07
C VAL A 144 -3.01 11.64 12.81
N TYR A 145 -3.19 10.33 12.68
CA TYR A 145 -3.93 9.72 11.57
C TYR A 145 -5.36 10.27 11.47
N ARG A 146 -6.11 10.23 12.58
CA ARG A 146 -7.48 10.73 12.63
C ARG A 146 -7.57 12.21 12.33
N ASP A 147 -6.65 13.00 12.89
CA ASP A 147 -6.59 14.45 12.64
C ASP A 147 -6.37 14.73 11.15
N HIS A 148 -5.38 14.09 10.53
CA HIS A 148 -5.07 14.24 9.10
C HIS A 148 -6.27 13.88 8.21
N HIS A 149 -6.99 12.80 8.48
CA HIS A 149 -8.11 12.33 7.66
C HIS A 149 -9.39 13.15 7.89
N SER A 150 -9.73 13.47 9.13
CA SER A 150 -11.00 14.12 9.46
C SER A 150 -11.16 15.49 8.80
N TYR A 151 -10.10 16.27 8.74
CA TYR A 151 -10.14 17.60 8.11
C TYR A 151 -10.18 17.54 6.59
N ARG A 152 -9.58 16.54 5.97
CA ARG A 152 -9.68 16.32 4.53
C ARG A 152 -11.07 15.84 4.12
N LEU A 153 -11.69 14.97 4.90
CA LEU A 153 -13.10 14.60 4.71
C LEU A 153 -14.03 15.80 4.90
N LYS A 154 -13.75 16.66 5.89
CA LYS A 154 -14.51 17.89 6.11
C LYS A 154 -14.34 18.87 4.93
N GLU A 155 -13.15 18.99 4.35
CA GLU A 155 -12.94 19.80 3.15
C GLU A 155 -13.81 19.34 1.99
N VAL A 156 -13.87 18.03 1.74
CA VAL A 156 -14.73 17.45 0.70
C VAL A 156 -16.21 17.78 0.95
N SER A 157 -16.68 17.64 2.18
CA SER A 157 -18.07 17.96 2.56
C SER A 157 -18.38 19.44 2.35
N VAL A 158 -17.52 20.33 2.84
CA VAL A 158 -17.68 21.80 2.70
C VAL A 158 -17.60 22.22 1.23
N LYS A 159 -16.70 21.62 0.44
CA LYS A 159 -16.61 21.87 -1.00
C LYS A 159 -17.89 21.47 -1.74
N ASN A 160 -18.50 20.34 -1.37
CA ASN A 160 -19.75 19.90 -1.99
C ASN A 160 -20.94 20.79 -1.62
N GLU A 161 -20.94 21.37 -0.41
CA GLU A 161 -22.01 22.22 0.10
C GLU A 161 -21.91 23.67 -0.39
N PHE A 162 -20.71 24.27 -0.36
CA PHE A 162 -20.50 25.70 -0.60
C PHE A 162 -19.77 26.03 -1.91
N GLY A 163 -19.28 25.02 -2.62
CA GLY A 163 -18.46 25.19 -3.82
C GLY A 163 -16.96 25.32 -3.53
N ALA A 164 -16.13 25.01 -4.55
CA ALA A 164 -14.67 24.88 -4.41
C ALA A 164 -13.96 26.19 -4.00
N ASP A 165 -14.49 27.35 -4.42
CA ASP A 165 -13.86 28.67 -4.23
C ASP A 165 -14.49 29.47 -3.07
N SER A 166 -15.33 28.82 -2.25
CA SER A 166 -16.03 29.46 -1.13
C SER A 166 -15.07 29.87 0.01
N LYS A 167 -15.50 30.84 0.81
CA LYS A 167 -14.75 31.27 2.01
C LYS A 167 -14.61 30.12 3.02
N GLU A 168 -15.62 29.29 3.13
CA GLU A 168 -15.67 28.10 3.99
C GLU A 168 -14.56 27.12 3.60
N VAL A 169 -14.38 26.84 2.30
CA VAL A 169 -13.29 25.97 1.80
C VAL A 169 -11.92 26.61 2.09
N GLN A 170 -11.76 27.92 1.91
CA GLN A 170 -10.50 28.60 2.23
C GLN A 170 -10.16 28.51 3.73
N GLN A 171 -11.16 28.63 4.61
CA GLN A 171 -10.97 28.47 6.05
C GLN A 171 -10.53 27.05 6.42
N ILE A 172 -11.17 26.02 5.85
CA ILE A 172 -10.79 24.62 6.08
C ILE A 172 -9.36 24.35 5.56
N LYS A 173 -8.99 24.82 4.39
CA LYS A 173 -7.62 24.70 3.86
C LYS A 173 -6.57 25.34 4.77
N LYS A 174 -6.87 26.50 5.34
CA LYS A 174 -5.98 27.15 6.33
C LYS A 174 -5.82 26.30 7.58
N GLU A 175 -6.90 25.71 8.07
CA GLU A 175 -6.86 24.84 9.25
C GLU A 175 -6.13 23.51 8.94
N ILE A 176 -6.31 22.91 7.76
CA ILE A 176 -5.55 21.74 7.31
C ILE A 176 -4.05 22.07 7.33
N LYS A 177 -3.63 23.17 6.75
CA LYS A 177 -2.21 23.58 6.73
C LYS A 177 -1.63 23.73 8.15
N ARG A 178 -2.39 24.32 9.08
CA ARG A 178 -1.98 24.44 10.48
C ARG A 178 -1.82 23.08 11.14
N ARG A 179 -2.77 22.16 10.93
CA ARG A 179 -2.73 20.80 11.49
C ARG A 179 -1.64 19.95 10.88
N ASP A 180 -1.43 20.04 9.58
CA ASP A 180 -0.32 19.35 8.92
C ASP A 180 1.03 19.75 9.52
N SER A 181 1.21 21.03 9.89
CA SER A 181 2.44 21.49 10.56
C SER A 181 2.59 20.88 11.96
N ILE A 182 1.50 20.74 12.73
CA ILE A 182 1.50 20.10 14.05
C ILE A 182 1.80 18.61 13.92
N ASN A 183 1.11 17.93 13.01
CA ASN A 183 1.27 16.51 12.75
C ASN A 183 2.70 16.19 12.28
N LEU A 184 3.25 17.04 11.43
CA LEU A 184 4.64 16.93 10.99
C LEU A 184 5.62 17.07 12.15
N ALA A 185 5.44 18.06 13.03
CA ALA A 185 6.29 18.23 14.21
C ALA A 185 6.26 17.00 15.14
N ILE A 186 5.09 16.39 15.34
CA ILE A 186 4.95 15.16 16.13
C ILE A 186 5.72 14.01 15.47
N VAL A 187 5.52 13.80 14.16
CA VAL A 187 6.16 12.68 13.44
C VAL A 187 7.67 12.87 13.38
N THR A 188 8.17 14.08 13.11
CA THR A 188 9.61 14.34 13.08
C THR A 188 10.26 14.18 14.46
N ASP A 189 9.59 14.57 15.55
CA ASP A 189 10.06 14.32 16.91
C ASP A 189 10.20 12.79 17.20
N ILE A 190 9.23 12.00 16.74
CA ILE A 190 9.30 10.53 16.83
C ILE A 190 10.49 9.99 16.04
N LEU A 191 10.67 10.43 14.78
CA LEU A 191 11.76 9.97 13.92
C LEU A 191 13.15 10.37 14.46
N GLU A 192 13.28 11.55 15.06
CA GLU A 192 14.53 11.99 15.67
C GLU A 192 14.89 11.21 16.93
N LYS A 193 13.91 10.84 17.75
CA LYS A 193 14.14 10.10 19.01
C LYS A 193 14.30 8.61 18.83
N HIS A 194 13.63 8.03 17.83
CA HIS A 194 13.48 6.59 17.72
C HIS A 194 13.89 6.01 16.36
N GLY A 195 14.18 6.84 15.37
CA GLY A 195 14.27 6.38 13.98
C GLY A 195 12.91 5.93 13.45
N TRP A 196 12.92 5.16 12.37
CA TRP A 196 11.68 4.60 11.80
C TRP A 196 11.17 3.43 12.63
N LEU A 197 9.96 3.51 13.11
CA LEU A 197 9.35 2.48 13.94
C LEU A 197 8.50 1.53 13.08
N GLY A 198 8.84 0.25 13.13
CA GLY A 198 8.10 -0.80 12.42
C GLY A 198 6.73 -1.10 13.05
N ARG A 199 5.94 -1.89 12.33
CA ARG A 199 4.58 -2.32 12.75
C ARG A 199 4.57 -3.08 14.08
N ASN A 200 5.65 -3.75 14.41
CA ASN A 200 5.83 -4.45 15.68
C ASN A 200 5.95 -3.51 16.91
N VAL A 201 6.21 -2.22 16.69
CA VAL A 201 6.35 -1.20 17.74
C VAL A 201 5.14 -0.25 17.79
N VAL A 202 4.67 0.20 16.64
CA VAL A 202 3.59 1.23 16.55
C VAL A 202 2.31 0.74 15.88
N GLY A 203 2.21 -0.54 15.54
CA GLY A 203 1.08 -1.11 14.82
C GLY A 203 1.04 -0.70 13.34
N PHE A 204 0.06 -1.24 12.62
CA PHE A 204 -0.11 -0.94 11.19
C PHE A 204 -0.42 0.55 10.96
N ILE A 205 -1.42 1.09 11.67
CA ILE A 205 -1.85 2.49 11.51
C ILE A 205 -0.71 3.45 11.90
N GLY A 206 0.02 3.17 12.98
CA GLY A 206 1.15 4.01 13.38
C GLY A 206 2.26 4.04 12.34
N ASN A 207 2.65 2.88 11.81
CA ASN A 207 3.66 2.78 10.76
C ASN A 207 3.23 3.48 9.46
N TYR A 208 1.99 3.27 9.03
CA TYR A 208 1.40 3.97 7.89
C TYR A 208 1.34 5.49 8.11
N THR A 209 1.03 5.94 9.34
CA THR A 209 0.96 7.37 9.68
C THR A 209 2.32 8.06 9.54
N LEU A 210 3.43 7.40 9.91
CA LEU A 210 4.77 7.93 9.68
C LEU A 210 4.99 8.21 8.18
N ALA A 211 4.69 7.23 7.32
CA ALA A 211 4.81 7.38 5.87
C ALA A 211 3.86 8.45 5.32
N LEU A 212 2.60 8.43 5.76
CA LEU A 212 1.57 9.37 5.34
C LEU A 212 1.97 10.83 5.60
N ILE A 213 2.51 11.14 6.76
CA ILE A 213 2.87 12.53 7.10
C ILE A 213 4.13 12.96 6.36
N ILE A 214 5.14 12.09 6.26
CA ILE A 214 6.39 12.42 5.54
C ILE A 214 6.15 12.60 4.04
N GLN A 215 5.28 11.81 3.40
CA GLN A 215 5.04 11.95 1.96
C GLN A 215 4.42 13.33 1.57
N PHE A 216 3.77 14.02 2.51
CA PHE A 216 3.21 15.37 2.30
C PHE A 216 4.08 16.48 2.91
N ALA A 217 5.18 16.14 3.56
CA ALA A 217 6.09 17.11 4.15
C ALA A 217 6.77 18.01 3.08
N PRO A 218 7.30 19.19 3.45
CA PRO A 218 8.17 19.97 2.59
C PRO A 218 9.35 19.15 2.09
N ILE A 219 9.85 19.44 0.87
CA ILE A 219 10.90 18.65 0.22
C ILE A 219 12.16 18.55 1.08
N GLN A 220 12.57 19.63 1.75
CA GLN A 220 13.72 19.65 2.66
C GLN A 220 13.56 18.66 3.82
N THR A 221 12.32 18.44 4.30
CA THR A 221 12.03 17.46 5.33
C THR A 221 12.08 16.05 4.75
N GLN A 222 11.53 15.84 3.56
CA GLN A 222 11.62 14.55 2.87
C GLN A 222 13.08 14.15 2.65
N ASP A 223 13.91 15.04 2.11
CA ASP A 223 15.35 14.82 1.88
C ASP A 223 16.07 14.47 3.19
N LYS A 224 15.79 15.19 4.28
CA LYS A 224 16.37 14.93 5.60
C LYS A 224 16.12 13.50 6.08
N TYR A 225 14.91 12.98 5.86
CA TYR A 225 14.50 11.66 6.38
C TYR A 225 14.64 10.51 5.37
N MET A 226 14.99 10.77 4.10
CA MET A 226 15.21 9.70 3.11
C MET A 226 16.17 8.61 3.56
N PRO A 227 17.34 8.92 4.18
CA PRO A 227 18.25 7.87 4.65
C PRO A 227 17.60 6.93 5.69
N ILE A 228 16.79 7.46 6.60
CA ILE A 228 16.05 6.67 7.61
C ILE A 228 14.97 5.82 6.94
N ILE A 229 14.30 6.35 5.91
CA ILE A 229 13.26 5.65 5.16
C ILE A 229 13.85 4.50 4.33
N GLU A 230 15.00 4.72 3.70
CA GLU A 230 15.74 3.68 2.97
C GLU A 230 16.21 2.54 3.89
N ASP A 231 16.71 2.89 5.07
CA ASP A 231 17.11 1.91 6.07
C ASP A 231 15.90 1.13 6.59
N ALA A 232 14.79 1.81 6.86
CA ALA A 232 13.54 1.18 7.24
C ALA A 232 13.05 0.19 6.17
N PHE A 233 13.18 0.53 4.89
CA PHE A 233 12.82 -0.36 3.80
C PHE A 233 13.72 -1.60 3.73
N LYS A 234 15.04 -1.43 3.82
CA LYS A 234 16.01 -2.54 3.88
C LYS A 234 15.71 -3.51 5.03
N ASN A 235 15.29 -2.96 6.18
CA ASN A 235 14.95 -3.72 7.39
C ASN A 235 13.48 -4.18 7.44
N LYS A 236 12.70 -3.99 6.37
CA LYS A 236 11.27 -4.36 6.27
C LYS A 236 10.38 -3.72 7.34
N ASN A 237 10.75 -2.53 7.79
CA ASN A 237 10.03 -1.73 8.78
C ASN A 237 9.05 -0.73 8.15
N ILE A 238 9.03 -0.61 6.82
CA ILE A 238 8.06 0.18 6.05
C ILE A 238 7.50 -0.69 4.92
N GLU A 239 6.24 -0.51 4.57
CA GLU A 239 5.62 -1.22 3.44
C GLU A 239 6.21 -0.75 2.11
N ALA A 240 6.39 -1.70 1.17
CA ALA A 240 6.98 -1.38 -0.14
C ALA A 240 6.21 -0.29 -0.90
N TYR A 241 4.87 -0.29 -0.80
CA TYR A 241 4.05 0.74 -1.42
C TYR A 241 4.32 2.13 -0.83
N ASP A 242 4.36 2.24 0.49
CA ASP A 242 4.58 3.52 1.18
C ASP A 242 5.99 4.07 0.90
N TYR A 243 7.00 3.19 0.94
CA TYR A 243 8.37 3.54 0.56
C TYR A 243 8.44 4.07 -0.88
N THR A 244 7.93 3.31 -1.84
CA THR A 244 8.03 3.67 -3.26
C THR A 244 7.22 4.90 -3.62
N LEU A 245 6.12 5.17 -2.92
CA LEU A 245 5.34 6.40 -3.09
C LEU A 245 6.12 7.63 -2.62
N ILE A 246 6.86 7.54 -1.50
CA ILE A 246 7.72 8.63 -1.03
C ILE A 246 8.87 8.84 -2.02
N VAL A 247 9.54 7.79 -2.48
CA VAL A 247 10.62 7.86 -3.47
C VAL A 247 10.16 8.56 -4.74
N ASP A 248 9.01 8.15 -5.29
CA ASP A 248 8.46 8.74 -6.52
C ASP A 248 8.10 10.23 -6.34
N ARG A 249 7.55 10.61 -5.17
CA ARG A 249 7.24 12.03 -4.87
C ARG A 249 8.49 12.88 -4.75
N VAL A 250 9.51 12.38 -4.05
CA VAL A 250 10.80 13.08 -3.90
C VAL A 250 11.45 13.26 -5.26
N ALA A 251 11.49 12.22 -6.10
CA ALA A 251 12.04 12.31 -7.45
C ALA A 251 11.33 13.40 -8.28
N LEU A 252 10.00 13.40 -8.32
CA LEU A 252 9.24 14.41 -9.06
C LEU A 252 9.47 15.84 -8.55
N ARG A 253 9.54 16.04 -7.23
CA ARG A 253 9.79 17.35 -6.62
C ARG A 253 11.19 17.89 -6.89
N HIS A 254 12.16 17.01 -7.17
CA HIS A 254 13.48 17.35 -7.67
C HIS A 254 13.53 17.49 -9.20
N GLY A 255 12.39 17.49 -9.90
CA GLY A 255 12.32 17.57 -11.36
C GLY A 255 12.80 16.28 -12.06
N GLN A 256 12.94 15.20 -11.31
CA GLN A 256 13.28 13.87 -11.85
C GLN A 256 12.03 13.09 -12.21
N LYS A 257 12.22 11.94 -12.84
CA LYS A 257 11.13 11.00 -13.15
C LYS A 257 10.93 10.01 -12.00
N GLN A 258 9.67 9.62 -11.77
CA GLN A 258 9.38 8.56 -10.80
C GLN A 258 9.89 7.19 -11.27
N VAL A 259 10.29 6.36 -10.32
CA VAL A 259 10.84 5.03 -10.57
C VAL A 259 9.74 3.97 -10.67
N TYR A 260 8.70 4.10 -9.86
CA TYR A 260 7.66 3.08 -9.67
C TYR A 260 6.28 3.48 -10.21
N GLY A 261 6.08 4.73 -10.62
CA GLY A 261 4.83 5.19 -11.22
C GLY A 261 3.65 5.29 -10.25
N ASN A 262 3.91 5.57 -8.96
CA ASN A 262 2.85 5.62 -7.94
C ASN A 262 2.15 6.99 -7.87
N VAL A 263 2.72 8.04 -8.45
CA VAL A 263 2.13 9.39 -8.37
C VAL A 263 1.23 9.65 -9.56
N VAL A 264 -0.04 9.82 -9.25
CA VAL A 264 -1.09 10.26 -10.17
C VAL A 264 -1.45 11.70 -9.84
N VAL A 265 -1.50 12.56 -10.84
CA VAL A 265 -1.85 13.98 -10.71
C VAL A 265 -3.18 14.27 -11.37
N ASN A 266 -3.90 15.26 -10.84
CA ASN A 266 -5.16 15.70 -11.42
C ASN A 266 -4.96 17.06 -12.14
N VAL A 267 -5.30 17.12 -13.42
CA VAL A 267 -5.24 18.32 -14.22
C VAL A 267 -6.58 18.50 -14.94
N GLY A 268 -7.26 19.61 -14.68
CA GLY A 268 -8.55 19.90 -15.34
C GLY A 268 -9.61 18.79 -15.16
N ASN A 269 -9.75 18.23 -13.97
CA ASN A 269 -10.67 17.13 -13.63
C ASN A 269 -10.33 15.76 -14.29
N LYS A 270 -9.12 15.60 -14.82
CA LYS A 270 -8.62 14.32 -15.34
C LYS A 270 -7.38 13.87 -14.58
N ASN A 271 -7.28 12.58 -14.37
CA ASN A 271 -6.11 11.97 -13.74
C ASN A 271 -5.06 11.59 -14.79
N TYR A 272 -3.80 11.87 -14.48
CA TYR A 272 -2.64 11.54 -15.30
C TYR A 272 -1.54 10.92 -14.45
N VAL A 273 -0.77 10.02 -15.03
CA VAL A 273 0.42 9.48 -14.37
C VAL A 273 1.59 10.42 -14.62
N GLY A 274 2.27 10.84 -13.57
CA GLY A 274 3.46 11.69 -13.69
C GLY A 274 4.61 11.03 -14.47
N PRO A 275 5.66 11.77 -14.86
CA PRO A 275 6.78 11.25 -15.64
C PRO A 275 7.44 10.04 -14.98
N ILE A 276 7.65 8.96 -15.74
CA ILE A 276 8.25 7.69 -15.29
C ILE A 276 9.58 7.48 -16.01
N GLU A 277 10.59 7.06 -15.27
CA GLU A 277 11.87 6.60 -15.81
C GLU A 277 11.69 5.22 -16.44
N ASP A 278 12.22 5.00 -17.64
CA ASP A 278 12.22 3.71 -18.32
C ASP A 278 10.87 2.96 -18.18
N VAL A 279 9.85 3.53 -18.81
CA VAL A 279 8.46 3.07 -18.68
C VAL A 279 8.26 1.64 -19.22
N GLU A 280 9.08 1.19 -20.12
CA GLU A 280 9.04 -0.15 -20.72
C GLU A 280 9.34 -1.25 -19.68
N HIS A 281 10.20 -0.96 -18.70
CA HIS A 281 10.55 -1.91 -17.62
C HIS A 281 9.86 -1.58 -16.29
N LEU A 282 8.86 -0.70 -16.30
CA LEU A 282 8.14 -0.29 -15.09
C LEU A 282 7.57 -1.48 -14.32
N ASP A 283 6.82 -2.36 -14.99
CA ASP A 283 6.16 -3.49 -14.32
C ASP A 283 7.16 -4.50 -13.75
N LYS A 284 8.37 -4.60 -14.36
CA LYS A 284 9.45 -5.39 -13.79
C LYS A 284 9.92 -4.77 -12.45
N ARG A 285 10.22 -3.46 -12.42
CA ARG A 285 10.65 -2.78 -11.17
C ARG A 285 9.58 -2.86 -10.09
N ARG A 286 8.31 -2.68 -10.46
CA ARG A 286 7.18 -2.84 -9.53
C ARG A 286 7.12 -4.25 -8.97
N ALA A 287 7.24 -5.23 -9.84
CA ALA A 287 7.24 -6.62 -9.47
C ALA A 287 8.43 -6.95 -8.56
N ASP A 288 9.64 -6.43 -8.77
CA ASP A 288 10.83 -6.65 -7.93
C ASP A 288 10.60 -6.26 -6.45
N LEU A 289 9.62 -5.41 -6.16
CA LEU A 289 9.21 -5.02 -4.82
C LEU A 289 7.83 -5.56 -4.39
N GLY A 290 7.25 -6.48 -5.15
CA GLY A 290 5.94 -7.05 -4.84
C GLY A 290 4.77 -6.09 -5.06
N LEU A 291 4.97 -5.00 -5.80
CA LEU A 291 3.91 -4.06 -6.16
C LEU A 291 3.04 -4.63 -7.30
N LYS A 292 1.76 -4.27 -7.30
CA LYS A 292 0.86 -4.63 -8.40
C LYS A 292 1.34 -4.02 -9.73
N PRO A 293 1.17 -4.73 -10.87
CA PRO A 293 1.42 -4.15 -12.19
C PRO A 293 0.65 -2.84 -12.38
N MET A 294 1.18 -1.95 -13.23
CA MET A 294 0.65 -0.61 -13.42
C MET A 294 -0.83 -0.62 -13.86
N ASN A 295 -1.22 -1.56 -14.73
CA ASN A 295 -2.61 -1.69 -15.13
C ASN A 295 -3.55 -2.03 -13.96
N SER A 296 -3.12 -2.90 -13.03
CA SER A 296 -3.92 -3.23 -11.84
C SER A 296 -3.92 -2.09 -10.81
N TYR A 297 -2.82 -1.35 -10.68
CA TYR A 297 -2.74 -0.17 -9.83
C TYR A 297 -3.70 0.92 -10.29
N LEU A 298 -3.67 1.27 -11.58
CA LEU A 298 -4.48 2.36 -12.13
C LEU A 298 -5.99 2.09 -12.15
N LYS A 299 -6.42 0.83 -12.04
CA LYS A 299 -7.85 0.51 -11.89
C LYS A 299 -8.48 1.15 -10.66
N SER A 300 -7.74 1.29 -9.55
CA SER A 300 -8.22 1.99 -8.35
C SER A 300 -8.46 3.49 -8.57
N TRP A 301 -7.82 4.06 -9.61
CA TRP A 301 -8.02 5.45 -10.06
C TRP A 301 -9.05 5.60 -11.18
N GLY A 302 -9.76 4.52 -11.55
CA GLY A 302 -10.65 4.51 -12.72
C GLY A 302 -9.93 4.66 -14.05
N MET A 303 -8.60 4.40 -14.08
CA MET A 303 -7.75 4.56 -15.26
C MET A 303 -7.35 3.21 -15.85
N LYS A 304 -7.04 3.22 -17.15
CA LYS A 304 -6.50 2.08 -17.88
C LYS A 304 -5.06 2.38 -18.29
N TRP A 305 -4.15 1.44 -18.07
CA TRP A 305 -2.75 1.59 -18.47
C TRP A 305 -2.58 1.34 -19.96
N ASP A 306 -1.97 2.30 -20.66
CA ASP A 306 -1.58 2.23 -22.06
C ASP A 306 -0.35 3.11 -22.24
N ILE A 307 0.79 2.50 -22.58
CA ILE A 307 2.09 3.20 -22.72
C ILE A 307 2.04 4.27 -23.82
N ASN A 308 1.37 3.99 -24.94
CA ASN A 308 1.30 4.96 -26.05
C ASN A 308 0.45 6.17 -25.68
N LYS A 309 -0.67 5.95 -24.96
CA LYS A 309 -1.47 7.03 -24.40
C LYS A 309 -0.68 7.81 -23.37
N TYR A 310 0.00 7.13 -22.45
CA TYR A 310 0.85 7.75 -21.43
C TYR A 310 1.91 8.69 -22.05
N LYS A 311 2.63 8.24 -23.09
CA LYS A 311 3.63 9.08 -23.80
C LYS A 311 3.01 10.34 -24.41
N LYS A 312 1.76 10.28 -24.87
CA LYS A 312 1.02 11.46 -25.36
C LYS A 312 0.60 12.38 -24.21
N ASP A 313 0.14 11.79 -23.11
CA ASP A 313 -0.28 12.52 -21.91
C ASP A 313 0.89 13.31 -21.28
N LEU A 314 2.14 12.78 -21.34
CA LEU A 314 3.32 13.51 -20.86
C LEU A 314 3.54 14.87 -21.55
N LEU A 315 3.35 14.93 -22.87
CA LEU A 315 3.48 16.18 -23.64
C LEU A 315 2.47 17.25 -23.17
N LEU A 316 1.34 16.81 -22.63
CA LEU A 316 0.31 17.68 -22.07
C LEU A 316 0.72 18.18 -20.68
N LEU A 317 1.24 17.31 -19.83
CA LEU A 317 1.73 17.67 -18.49
C LEU A 317 2.90 18.66 -18.54
N GLU A 318 3.81 18.52 -19.50
CA GLU A 318 4.91 19.45 -19.73
C GLU A 318 4.40 20.85 -20.10
N LYS A 319 3.35 20.95 -20.94
CA LYS A 319 2.75 22.23 -21.32
C LYS A 319 2.04 22.93 -20.16
N GLU A 320 1.37 22.15 -19.32
CA GLU A 320 0.60 22.66 -18.16
C GLU A 320 1.49 23.04 -16.96
N LYS A 321 2.81 22.80 -17.02
CA LYS A 321 3.78 23.06 -15.93
C LYS A 321 3.30 22.51 -14.58
N VAL A 322 2.89 21.25 -14.57
CA VAL A 322 2.33 20.61 -13.37
C VAL A 322 3.37 20.57 -12.26
N GLU A 323 3.01 21.11 -11.09
CA GLU A 323 3.79 20.98 -9.86
C GLU A 323 3.45 19.64 -9.15
N TYR A 324 4.47 18.93 -8.67
CA TYR A 324 4.37 17.62 -8.05
C TYR A 324 4.52 17.63 -6.54
#